data_c843601a061d5042bcf2519b9faa7077
#
_entry.id   c843601a061d5042bcf2519b9faa7077
#
_cell.length_a   1.000
_cell.length_b   1.000
_cell.length_c   1.000
_cell.angle_alpha   90.00
_cell.angle_beta   90.00
_cell.angle_gamma   90.00
#
_symmetry.space_group_name_H-M   'P 1'
#
loop_
_entity.id
_entity.type
_entity.pdbx_description
1 polymer ?
#
loop_
_entity_poly.entity_id
_entity_poly.type
_entity_poly.pdbx_seq_one_letter_code
_entity_poly.pdbx_strand_id
1 'polypeptide(L)'
;MKGKYGMLSEKFLSFALLGIDPVLWVLVAMSVIALGVMIERALIFWQIEKYYKEMDAYTLKLSLDARLGILATFGNNAPFIGLFGTVLGIIQAFHVIGNNHAFDVQPIMQGISEALIATATGLFVAIPCVVAYNYFIRRAKTIMIKHEAYCHGK
;
A
#
# COMPACT_ATOMS: atom_id res chain seq x y z
N MET A 1 34.82 7.50 -18.94
CA MET A 1 33.36 7.23 -18.71
C MET A 1 33.05 6.15 -17.65
N LYS A 2 34.02 5.50 -17.01
CA LYS A 2 33.80 4.46 -15.97
C LYS A 2 33.42 4.95 -14.57
N GLY A 3 33.59 6.24 -14.22
CA GLY A 3 33.41 6.72 -12.84
C GLY A 3 31.99 7.02 -12.41
N LYS A 4 31.09 7.33 -13.34
CA LYS A 4 29.71 7.77 -12.98
C LYS A 4 28.75 6.61 -12.74
N TYR A 5 28.95 5.51 -13.45
CA TYR A 5 28.14 4.28 -13.29
C TYR A 5 28.58 3.48 -12.04
N GLY A 6 29.88 3.53 -11.67
CA GLY A 6 30.37 2.90 -10.44
C GLY A 6 29.77 3.49 -9.17
N MET A 7 29.67 4.83 -9.10
CA MET A 7 29.12 5.52 -7.92
C MET A 7 27.61 5.29 -7.74
N LEU A 8 26.86 5.17 -8.84
CA LEU A 8 25.43 4.85 -8.79
C LEU A 8 25.19 3.40 -8.38
N SER A 9 26.01 2.46 -8.91
CA SER A 9 25.92 1.05 -8.55
C SER A 9 26.33 0.79 -7.10
N GLU A 10 27.35 1.48 -6.58
CA GLU A 10 27.77 1.39 -5.18
C GLU A 10 26.69 1.95 -4.23
N LYS A 11 26.08 3.08 -4.55
CA LYS A 11 24.98 3.63 -3.74
C LYS A 11 23.74 2.75 -3.79
N PHE A 12 23.42 2.19 -4.96
CA PHE A 12 22.31 1.24 -5.08
C PHE A 12 22.58 -0.05 -4.32
N LEU A 13 23.82 -0.56 -4.40
CA LEU A 13 24.23 -1.73 -3.64
C LEU A 13 24.21 -1.47 -2.13
N SER A 14 24.68 -0.30 -1.68
CA SER A 14 24.60 0.09 -0.26
C SER A 14 23.15 0.17 0.22
N PHE A 15 22.24 0.68 -0.62
CA PHE A 15 20.80 0.70 -0.33
C PHE A 15 20.22 -0.72 -0.31
N ALA A 16 20.58 -1.57 -1.26
CA ALA A 16 20.16 -2.97 -1.31
C ALA A 16 20.69 -3.78 -0.11
N LEU A 17 21.87 -3.42 0.41
CA LEU A 17 22.47 -4.05 1.60
C LEU A 17 21.84 -3.60 2.93
N LEU A 18 21.03 -2.51 2.94
CA LEU A 18 20.14 -2.20 4.07
C LEU A 18 19.09 -3.29 4.29
N GLY A 19 18.90 -4.16 3.29
CA GLY A 19 18.04 -5.32 3.36
C GLY A 19 16.55 -5.01 3.24
N ILE A 20 15.77 -5.94 3.74
CA ILE A 20 14.30 -5.93 3.65
C ILE A 20 13.68 -4.99 4.71
N ASP A 21 14.38 -4.71 5.80
CA ASP A 21 13.86 -3.96 6.95
C ASP A 21 13.21 -2.61 6.58
N PRO A 22 13.82 -1.74 5.75
CA PRO A 22 13.19 -0.48 5.37
C PRO A 22 11.88 -0.67 4.62
N VAL A 23 11.81 -1.71 3.77
CA VAL A 23 10.59 -2.02 2.99
C VAL A 23 9.47 -2.48 3.92
N LEU A 24 9.77 -3.34 4.89
CA LEU A 24 8.80 -3.79 5.89
C LEU A 24 8.27 -2.63 6.72
N TRP A 25 9.12 -1.71 7.17
CA TRP A 25 8.70 -0.52 7.91
C TRP A 25 7.77 0.39 7.09
N VAL A 26 8.05 0.57 5.79
CA VAL A 26 7.15 1.31 4.88
C VAL A 26 5.80 0.62 4.78
N LEU A 27 5.77 -0.70 4.62
CA LEU A 27 4.52 -1.47 4.54
C LEU A 27 3.73 -1.42 5.85
N VAL A 28 4.40 -1.48 7.00
CA VAL A 28 3.75 -1.31 8.31
C VAL A 28 3.15 0.09 8.44
N ALA A 29 3.88 1.14 8.08
CA ALA A 29 3.36 2.51 8.10
C ALA A 29 2.14 2.65 7.17
N MET A 30 2.20 2.10 5.95
CA MET A 30 1.06 2.08 5.03
C MET A 30 -0.15 1.34 5.63
N SER A 31 0.07 0.22 6.31
CA SER A 31 -0.99 -0.55 6.98
C SER A 31 -1.69 0.27 8.06
N VAL A 32 -0.93 0.94 8.93
CA VAL A 32 -1.50 1.78 10.00
C VAL A 32 -2.31 2.94 9.43
N ILE A 33 -1.76 3.64 8.43
CA ILE A 33 -2.47 4.74 7.74
C ILE A 33 -3.74 4.23 7.07
N ALA A 34 -3.68 3.09 6.37
CA ALA A 34 -4.83 2.49 5.70
C ALA A 34 -5.94 2.15 6.68
N LEU A 35 -5.61 1.53 7.81
CA LEU A 35 -6.58 1.22 8.87
C LEU A 35 -7.23 2.50 9.43
N GLY A 36 -6.43 3.54 9.69
CA GLY A 36 -6.95 4.85 10.12
C GLY A 36 -7.94 5.44 9.13
N VAL A 37 -7.60 5.42 7.83
CA VAL A 37 -8.48 5.91 6.77
C VAL A 37 -9.75 5.05 6.64
N MET A 38 -9.65 3.73 6.75
CA MET A 38 -10.82 2.83 6.70
C MET A 38 -11.80 3.13 7.83
N ILE A 39 -11.30 3.28 9.05
CA ILE A 39 -12.12 3.59 10.23
C ILE A 39 -12.78 4.96 10.08
N GLU A 40 -11.99 5.98 9.72
CA GLU A 40 -12.49 7.34 9.49
C GLU A 40 -13.60 7.35 8.42
N ARG A 41 -13.37 6.68 7.29
CA ARG A 41 -14.36 6.58 6.22
C ARG A 41 -15.62 5.85 6.66
N ALA A 42 -15.50 4.74 7.37
CA ALA A 42 -16.65 4.01 7.90
C ALA A 42 -17.54 4.90 8.78
N LEU A 43 -16.94 5.70 9.67
CA LEU A 43 -17.67 6.62 10.55
C LEU A 43 -18.34 7.76 9.76
N ILE A 44 -17.63 8.37 8.81
CA ILE A 44 -18.15 9.45 7.96
C ILE A 44 -19.31 8.96 7.10
N PHE A 45 -19.20 7.80 6.47
CA PHE A 45 -20.28 7.24 5.67
C PHE A 45 -21.53 6.94 6.51
N TRP A 46 -21.34 6.47 7.74
CA TRP A 46 -22.44 6.26 8.67
C TRP A 46 -23.16 7.57 9.05
N GLN A 47 -22.42 8.66 9.27
CA GLN A 47 -22.97 9.98 9.53
C GLN A 47 -23.68 10.56 8.30
N ILE A 48 -23.06 10.52 7.13
CA ILE A 48 -23.61 11.05 5.88
C ILE A 48 -24.93 10.35 5.54
N GLU A 49 -25.03 9.03 5.72
CA GLU A 49 -26.26 8.28 5.44
C GLU A 49 -27.45 8.77 6.27
N LYS A 50 -27.21 9.41 7.39
CA LYS A 50 -28.25 10.00 8.24
C LYS A 50 -28.66 11.41 7.77
N TYR A 51 -27.75 12.19 7.21
CA TYR A 51 -27.96 13.61 6.93
C TYR A 51 -27.87 13.99 5.43
N TYR A 52 -27.74 13.04 4.51
CA TYR A 52 -27.52 13.31 3.08
C TYR A 52 -28.60 14.17 2.42
N LYS A 53 -29.82 14.20 2.98
CA LYS A 53 -30.97 14.97 2.46
C LYS A 53 -30.86 16.47 2.67
N GLU A 54 -30.07 16.89 3.65
CA GLU A 54 -29.88 18.30 4.05
C GLU A 54 -28.61 18.89 3.44
N MET A 55 -27.76 18.06 2.85
CA MET A 55 -26.48 18.49 2.27
C MET A 55 -26.67 18.96 0.83
N ASP A 56 -25.87 19.98 0.44
CA ASP A 56 -25.73 20.35 -0.96
C ASP A 56 -25.01 19.24 -1.75
N ALA A 57 -25.43 19.03 -3.01
CA ALA A 57 -24.91 17.95 -3.87
C ALA A 57 -23.39 18.01 -4.06
N TYR A 58 -22.82 19.23 -4.16
CA TYR A 58 -21.37 19.42 -4.32
C TYR A 58 -20.63 19.03 -3.04
N THR A 59 -21.08 19.50 -1.89
CA THR A 59 -20.49 19.20 -0.57
C THR A 59 -20.59 17.72 -0.25
N LEU A 60 -21.74 17.09 -0.58
CA LEU A 60 -21.95 15.66 -0.43
C LEU A 60 -20.92 14.86 -1.25
N LYS A 61 -20.76 15.17 -2.53
CA LYS A 61 -19.81 14.51 -3.41
C LYS A 61 -18.38 14.65 -2.89
N LEU A 62 -17.96 15.86 -2.52
CA LEU A 62 -16.62 16.12 -2.00
C LEU A 62 -16.35 15.32 -0.72
N SER A 63 -17.35 15.24 0.18
CA SER A 63 -17.23 14.47 1.44
C SER A 63 -17.15 12.96 1.20
N LEU A 64 -17.86 12.44 0.20
CA LEU A 64 -17.86 11.02 -0.14
C LEU A 64 -16.54 10.59 -0.81
N ASP A 65 -15.99 11.42 -1.72
CA ASP A 65 -14.78 11.11 -2.48
C ASP A 65 -13.49 11.35 -1.67
N ALA A 66 -13.56 12.15 -0.61
CA ALA A 66 -12.40 12.50 0.19
C ALA A 66 -11.63 11.26 0.67
N ARG A 67 -10.31 11.31 0.59
CA ARG A 67 -9.35 10.29 1.07
C ARG A 67 -9.51 8.86 0.53
N LEU A 68 -10.51 8.56 -0.31
CA LEU A 68 -10.62 7.25 -0.95
C LEU A 68 -9.42 6.96 -1.87
N GLY A 69 -8.84 8.02 -2.45
CA GLY A 69 -7.62 7.92 -3.25
C GLY A 69 -6.43 7.31 -2.51
N ILE A 70 -6.32 7.49 -1.18
CA ILE A 70 -5.27 6.88 -0.35
C ILE A 70 -5.41 5.35 -0.38
N LEU A 71 -6.63 4.84 -0.16
CA LEU A 71 -6.88 3.40 -0.19
C LEU A 71 -6.63 2.81 -1.58
N ALA A 72 -7.02 3.52 -2.65
CA ALA A 72 -6.72 3.11 -4.01
C ALA A 72 -5.21 3.05 -4.28
N THR A 73 -4.48 4.09 -3.86
CA THR A 73 -3.02 4.17 -4.03
C THR A 73 -2.32 3.05 -3.28
N PHE A 74 -2.68 2.81 -2.02
CA PHE A 74 -2.06 1.76 -1.21
C PHE A 74 -2.41 0.37 -1.74
N GLY A 75 -3.68 0.13 -2.09
CA GLY A 75 -4.10 -1.13 -2.67
C GLY A 75 -3.37 -1.49 -3.97
N ASN A 76 -3.12 -0.50 -4.81
CA ASN A 76 -2.43 -0.71 -6.08
C ASN A 76 -0.90 -0.81 -5.94
N ASN A 77 -0.29 -0.10 -4.98
CA ASN A 77 1.18 0.00 -4.90
C ASN A 77 1.81 -0.90 -3.84
N ALA A 78 1.11 -1.27 -2.76
CA ALA A 78 1.67 -2.12 -1.71
C ALA A 78 2.22 -3.47 -2.22
N PRO A 79 1.59 -4.17 -3.20
CA PRO A 79 2.15 -5.40 -3.74
C PRO A 79 3.49 -5.18 -4.45
N PHE A 80 3.65 -4.06 -5.15
CA PHE A 80 4.89 -3.72 -5.84
C PHE A 80 6.01 -3.35 -4.86
N ILE A 81 5.67 -2.69 -3.75
CA ILE A 81 6.62 -2.41 -2.66
C ILE A 81 7.06 -3.73 -2.02
N GLY A 82 6.14 -4.67 -1.78
CA GLY A 82 6.48 -6.01 -1.29
C GLY A 82 7.36 -6.79 -2.27
N LEU A 83 7.05 -6.76 -3.55
CA LEU A 83 7.88 -7.36 -4.61
C LEU A 83 9.27 -6.73 -4.66
N PHE A 84 9.37 -5.41 -4.52
CA PHE A 84 10.65 -4.72 -4.44
C PHE A 84 11.48 -5.23 -3.26
N GLY A 85 10.85 -5.45 -2.08
CA GLY A 85 11.50 -6.08 -0.94
C GLY A 85 12.06 -7.47 -1.24
N THR A 86 11.33 -8.28 -2.03
CA THR A 86 11.83 -9.61 -2.46
C THR A 86 13.09 -9.49 -3.29
N VAL A 87 13.12 -8.55 -4.24
CA VAL A 87 14.31 -8.32 -5.08
C VAL A 87 15.52 -7.93 -4.23
N LEU A 88 15.35 -7.02 -3.27
CA LEU A 88 16.42 -6.60 -2.36
C LEU A 88 16.93 -7.77 -1.50
N GLY A 89 16.02 -8.58 -0.95
CA GLY A 89 16.39 -9.74 -0.13
C GLY A 89 17.17 -10.80 -0.91
N ILE A 90 16.78 -11.05 -2.17
CA ILE A 90 17.53 -11.97 -3.04
C ILE A 90 18.92 -11.41 -3.36
N ILE A 91 19.04 -10.11 -3.68
CA ILE A 91 20.34 -9.47 -3.92
C ILE A 91 21.23 -9.63 -2.69
N GLN A 92 20.70 -9.39 -1.49
CA GLN A 92 21.45 -9.53 -0.25
C GLN A 92 21.90 -10.98 -0.01
N ALA A 93 21.02 -11.97 -0.22
CA ALA A 93 21.36 -13.38 -0.09
C ALA A 93 22.53 -13.76 -1.01
N PHE A 94 22.52 -13.35 -2.26
CA PHE A 94 23.62 -13.61 -3.20
C PHE A 94 24.91 -12.84 -2.85
N HIS A 95 24.80 -11.63 -2.31
CA HIS A 95 25.97 -10.86 -1.88
C HIS A 95 26.72 -11.55 -0.74
N VAL A 96 26.01 -12.15 0.21
CA VAL A 96 26.61 -12.91 1.32
C VAL A 96 27.41 -14.12 0.81
N ILE A 97 26.91 -14.82 -0.22
CA ILE A 97 27.62 -15.97 -0.84
C ILE A 97 28.91 -15.52 -1.52
N GLY A 98 28.84 -14.42 -2.27
CA GLY A 98 30.01 -13.92 -3.01
C GLY A 98 31.20 -13.53 -2.13
N ASN A 99 30.95 -13.19 -0.87
CA ASN A 99 31.98 -12.80 0.10
C ASN A 99 32.47 -13.95 1.01
N ASN A 100 31.71 -15.04 1.13
CA ASN A 100 32.05 -16.19 1.95
C ASN A 100 32.50 -17.34 1.05
N HIS A 101 33.78 -17.74 1.13
CA HIS A 101 34.33 -18.87 0.37
C HIS A 101 33.79 -20.24 0.84
N ALA A 102 32.97 -20.31 1.85
CA ALA A 102 32.25 -21.52 2.27
C ALA A 102 30.84 -21.53 1.67
N PHE A 103 30.52 -22.55 0.90
CA PHE A 103 29.18 -22.81 0.38
C PHE A 103 28.23 -23.22 1.54
N ASP A 104 27.82 -22.27 2.35
CA ASP A 104 26.79 -22.51 3.35
C ASP A 104 25.42 -22.13 2.75
N VAL A 105 24.55 -23.11 2.61
CA VAL A 105 23.20 -22.96 2.03
C VAL A 105 22.25 -22.27 3.00
N GLN A 106 22.53 -22.30 4.30
CA GLN A 106 21.63 -21.82 5.35
C GLN A 106 21.37 -20.31 5.29
N PRO A 107 22.35 -19.41 5.11
CA PRO A 107 22.11 -17.98 4.93
C PRO A 107 21.30 -17.63 3.68
N ILE A 108 21.44 -18.45 2.62
CA ILE A 108 20.70 -18.28 1.38
C ILE A 108 19.21 -18.56 1.62
N MET A 109 18.90 -19.69 2.22
CA MET A 109 17.52 -20.10 2.52
C MET A 109 16.85 -19.10 3.44
N GLN A 110 17.58 -18.57 4.43
CA GLN A 110 17.07 -17.54 5.31
C GLN A 110 16.77 -16.25 4.54
N GLY A 111 17.68 -15.74 3.73
CA GLY A 111 17.49 -14.50 2.95
C GLY A 111 16.32 -14.61 1.96
N ILE A 112 16.13 -15.77 1.32
CA ILE A 112 14.99 -16.02 0.44
C ILE A 112 13.68 -16.05 1.27
N SER A 113 13.69 -16.70 2.43
CA SER A 113 12.52 -16.76 3.30
C SER A 113 12.08 -15.36 3.76
N GLU A 114 13.03 -14.54 4.20
CA GLU A 114 12.76 -13.15 4.59
C GLU A 114 12.24 -12.32 3.41
N ALA A 115 12.81 -12.53 2.22
CA ALA A 115 12.33 -11.89 1.00
C ALA A 115 10.84 -12.20 0.73
N LEU A 116 10.43 -13.45 0.81
CA LEU A 116 9.05 -13.86 0.58
C LEU A 116 8.07 -13.23 1.59
N ILE A 117 8.52 -13.00 2.84
CA ILE A 117 7.72 -12.30 3.86
C ILE A 117 7.39 -10.87 3.41
N ALA A 118 8.31 -10.16 2.75
CA ALA A 118 8.06 -8.82 2.24
C ALA A 118 6.91 -8.80 1.22
N THR A 119 6.90 -9.74 0.25
CA THR A 119 5.79 -9.85 -0.71
C THR A 119 4.48 -10.22 -0.03
N ALA A 120 4.49 -11.19 0.88
CA ALA A 120 3.30 -11.57 1.64
C ALA A 120 2.73 -10.39 2.44
N THR A 121 3.58 -9.59 3.08
CA THR A 121 3.19 -8.38 3.80
C THR A 121 2.59 -7.33 2.86
N GLY A 122 3.19 -7.12 1.68
CA GLY A 122 2.64 -6.21 0.66
C GLY A 122 1.23 -6.59 0.22
N LEU A 123 0.99 -7.87 -0.02
CA LEU A 123 -0.35 -8.40 -0.35
C LEU A 123 -1.32 -8.27 0.83
N PHE A 124 -0.86 -8.53 2.05
CA PHE A 124 -1.67 -8.40 3.26
C PHE A 124 -2.17 -6.96 3.48
N VAL A 125 -1.37 -5.95 3.12
CA VAL A 125 -1.77 -4.53 3.16
C VAL A 125 -2.71 -4.19 1.99
N ALA A 126 -2.41 -4.69 0.78
CA ALA A 126 -3.14 -4.33 -0.43
C ALA A 126 -4.58 -4.84 -0.43
N ILE A 127 -4.81 -6.09 -0.06
CA ILE A 127 -6.12 -6.74 -0.17
C ILE A 127 -7.20 -5.98 0.62
N PRO A 128 -7.02 -5.65 1.91
CA PRO A 128 -8.00 -4.86 2.64
C PRO A 128 -8.23 -3.47 2.04
N CYS A 129 -7.17 -2.81 1.55
CA CYS A 129 -7.28 -1.49 0.92
C CYS A 129 -8.17 -1.52 -0.31
N VAL A 130 -7.96 -2.49 -1.21
CA VAL A 130 -8.77 -2.65 -2.43
C VAL A 130 -10.23 -2.99 -2.10
N VAL A 131 -10.44 -3.89 -1.16
CA VAL A 131 -11.79 -4.27 -0.72
C VAL A 131 -12.52 -3.07 -0.12
N ALA A 132 -11.89 -2.33 0.79
CA ALA A 132 -12.46 -1.14 1.41
C ALA A 132 -12.74 -0.04 0.39
N TYR A 133 -11.79 0.24 -0.52
CA TYR A 133 -11.98 1.21 -1.60
C TYR A 133 -13.20 0.87 -2.46
N ASN A 134 -13.31 -0.37 -2.93
CA ASN A 134 -14.42 -0.81 -3.75
C ASN A 134 -15.76 -0.75 -3.01
N TYR A 135 -15.78 -1.06 -1.72
CA TYR A 135 -16.96 -0.93 -0.88
C TYR A 135 -17.41 0.53 -0.76
N PHE A 136 -16.50 1.44 -0.38
CA PHE A 136 -16.85 2.84 -0.17
C PHE A 136 -17.24 3.55 -1.47
N ILE A 137 -16.59 3.24 -2.59
CA ILE A 137 -16.96 3.83 -3.89
C ILE A 137 -18.38 3.43 -4.34
N ARG A 138 -18.74 2.15 -4.13
CA ARG A 138 -20.12 1.69 -4.42
C ARG A 138 -21.13 2.35 -3.50
N ARG A 139 -20.81 2.48 -2.23
CA ARG A 139 -21.66 3.14 -1.25
C ARG A 139 -21.85 4.63 -1.57
N ALA A 140 -20.77 5.33 -1.95
CA ALA A 140 -20.80 6.73 -2.39
C ALA A 140 -21.76 6.92 -3.58
N LYS A 141 -21.64 6.10 -4.62
CA LYS A 141 -22.53 6.13 -5.78
C LYS A 141 -24.02 5.94 -5.38
N THR A 142 -24.29 4.99 -4.50
CA THR A 142 -25.65 4.73 -4.02
C THR A 142 -26.24 5.92 -3.28
N ILE A 143 -25.45 6.58 -2.41
CA ILE A 143 -25.88 7.77 -1.66
C ILE A 143 -26.14 8.93 -2.63
N MET A 144 -25.28 9.14 -3.64
CA MET A 144 -25.47 10.19 -4.65
C MET A 144 -26.77 10.00 -5.44
N ILE A 145 -27.06 8.78 -5.90
CA ILE A 145 -28.31 8.46 -6.64
C ILE A 145 -29.54 8.72 -5.74
N LYS A 146 -29.47 8.33 -4.48
CA LYS A 146 -30.57 8.59 -3.53
C LYS A 146 -30.81 10.08 -3.30
N HIS A 147 -29.72 10.87 -3.23
CA HIS A 147 -29.80 12.32 -3.09
C HIS A 147 -30.41 12.98 -4.33
N GLU A 148 -29.98 12.61 -5.54
CA GLU A 148 -30.56 13.11 -6.80
C GLU A 148 -32.05 12.78 -6.90
N ALA A 149 -32.45 11.54 -6.61
CA ALA A 149 -33.85 11.14 -6.61
C ALA A 149 -34.71 11.95 -5.63
N TYR A 150 -34.15 12.29 -4.46
CA TYR A 150 -34.83 13.14 -3.48
C TYR A 150 -35.01 14.59 -3.97
N CYS A 151 -33.98 15.15 -4.64
CA CYS A 151 -34.03 16.51 -5.20
C CYS A 151 -35.02 16.64 -6.38
N HIS A 152 -35.10 15.60 -7.24
CA HIS A 152 -36.02 15.60 -8.39
C HIS A 152 -37.49 15.27 -8.01
N GLY A 153 -37.72 14.69 -6.84
CA GLY A 153 -39.06 14.35 -6.35
C GLY A 153 -39.75 15.45 -5.51
N LYS A 154 -39.10 16.61 -5.36
CA LYS A 154 -39.63 17.83 -4.76
C LYS A 154 -40.03 18.84 -5.82
#